data_dc9a28b6f77df34e1dc805105e7f992c
#
_entry.id   dc9a28b6f77df34e1dc805105e7f992c
#
_cell.length_a   1.000
_cell.length_b   1.000
_cell.length_c   1.000
_cell.angle_alpha   90.00
_cell.angle_beta   90.00
_cell.angle_gamma   90.00
#
_symmetry.space_group_name_H-M   'P 1'
#
loop_
_entity.id
_entity.type
_entity.pdbx_description
1 polymer ?
#
loop_
_entity_poly.entity_id
_entity_poly.type
_entity_poly.pdbx_seq_one_letter_code
_entity_poly.pdbx_strand_id
1 'polypeptide(L)'
;MDLSNRKERGLRMSRTGLIIASGLTMLMANTATAHHNWASIYDTESDIEIEGVINSIDWQNPHVRLSFIVDEGTLDEKIYTTESNSVAALTRMNITEELLAVGTRVRVAGYRNRSRDDDIFMNHLLLPSNREIVFLRTAEPRWPEAGRIGNTDRAHGRVVEEDFSKRPTSIFAVWNTIFGAEGSHQALRFPQGEFNIEYRAGRATGNCAAPDTWRAMGAPYPIQLIDNGDTVTIHAEHFDTIREVRMGIPHDDPGTSPDRLGYSTGRMDNGRLLVTTTFEGSDSPIKLYETFELSADHNRLFYTSTLLNPESSDAPTVNSKWWEYQPGAFVQPYDCSP
;
A
#
# COMPACT_ATOMS: atom_id res chain seq x y z
N MET A 1 73.76 -55.72 -31.94
CA MET A 1 73.85 -54.35 -32.39
C MET A 1 72.85 -53.58 -31.60
N ASP A 2 73.38 -52.87 -30.83
CA ASP A 2 73.09 -52.02 -29.71
C ASP A 2 72.10 -50.88 -30.04
N LEU A 3 71.12 -50.71 -29.26
CA LEU A 3 70.32 -49.47 -29.18
C LEU A 3 69.99 -49.12 -27.75
N SER A 4 70.75 -48.21 -27.31
CA SER A 4 70.83 -47.60 -26.01
C SER A 4 69.64 -46.71 -25.65
N ASN A 5 69.33 -46.80 -24.40
CA ASN A 5 68.88 -45.73 -23.47
C ASN A 5 68.49 -44.35 -24.01
N ARG A 6 67.23 -43.97 -23.79
CA ARG A 6 66.84 -42.60 -23.57
C ARG A 6 66.11 -42.46 -22.24
N LYS A 7 66.74 -41.76 -21.34
CA LYS A 7 66.24 -41.32 -20.07
C LYS A 7 65.05 -40.38 -20.25
N GLU A 8 63.89 -40.77 -19.76
CA GLU A 8 62.81 -39.86 -19.56
C GLU A 8 63.09 -38.94 -18.36
N ARG A 9 63.21 -37.66 -18.60
CA ARG A 9 63.18 -36.63 -17.56
C ARG A 9 61.73 -36.29 -17.24
N GLY A 10 61.25 -36.78 -16.13
CA GLY A 10 59.98 -36.41 -15.57
C GLY A 10 59.97 -34.93 -15.21
N LEU A 11 59.11 -34.17 -15.88
CA LEU A 11 58.79 -32.79 -15.53
C LEU A 11 57.87 -32.82 -14.33
N ARG A 12 58.39 -32.48 -13.16
CA ARG A 12 57.59 -32.23 -11.98
C ARG A 12 56.84 -30.92 -12.19
N MET A 13 55.56 -31.00 -12.58
CA MET A 13 54.65 -29.84 -12.50
C MET A 13 54.32 -29.59 -11.03
N SER A 14 54.82 -28.47 -10.55
CA SER A 14 54.43 -27.87 -9.28
C SER A 14 52.94 -27.60 -9.31
N ARG A 15 52.21 -28.19 -8.36
CA ARG A 15 50.82 -27.87 -8.08
C ARG A 15 50.77 -26.54 -7.35
N THR A 16 50.83 -25.43 -8.07
CA THR A 16 50.45 -24.15 -7.53
C THR A 16 48.96 -24.08 -7.58
N GLY A 17 48.32 -24.23 -6.40
CA GLY A 17 46.90 -24.17 -6.26
C GLY A 17 46.36 -22.78 -6.65
N LEU A 18 45.59 -22.75 -7.71
CA LEU A 18 44.78 -21.61 -8.08
C LEU A 18 43.54 -21.62 -7.13
N ILE A 19 43.66 -20.91 -6.06
CA ILE A 19 42.49 -20.59 -5.21
C ILE A 19 41.64 -19.59 -5.99
N ILE A 20 40.65 -20.11 -6.69
CA ILE A 20 39.57 -19.27 -7.23
C ILE A 20 38.74 -18.88 -6.02
N ALA A 21 39.00 -17.70 -5.51
CA ALA A 21 38.12 -17.03 -4.58
C ALA A 21 36.82 -16.71 -5.35
N SER A 22 35.84 -17.63 -5.27
CA SER A 22 34.47 -17.36 -5.68
C SER A 22 33.92 -16.31 -4.74
N GLY A 23 34.13 -15.05 -5.10
CA GLY A 23 33.43 -13.92 -4.47
C GLY A 23 31.94 -14.11 -4.74
N LEU A 24 31.25 -14.68 -3.77
CA LEU A 24 29.80 -14.69 -3.69
C LEU A 24 29.35 -13.25 -3.41
N THR A 25 29.26 -12.45 -4.48
CA THR A 25 28.59 -11.15 -4.41
C THR A 25 27.13 -11.47 -4.19
N MET A 26 26.70 -11.48 -2.90
CA MET A 26 25.30 -11.36 -2.55
C MET A 26 24.84 -10.00 -3.14
N LEU A 27 24.24 -10.03 -4.31
CA LEU A 27 23.37 -8.94 -4.73
C LEU A 27 22.24 -8.90 -3.68
N MET A 28 22.36 -7.99 -2.72
CA MET A 28 21.26 -7.53 -1.94
C MET A 28 20.30 -6.89 -2.95
N ALA A 29 19.34 -7.67 -3.45
CA ALA A 29 18.20 -7.13 -4.15
C ALA A 29 17.51 -6.21 -3.16
N ASN A 30 17.79 -4.91 -3.25
CA ASN A 30 16.95 -3.90 -2.62
C ASN A 30 15.57 -4.06 -3.25
N THR A 31 14.67 -4.73 -2.55
CA THR A 31 13.26 -4.72 -2.86
C THR A 31 12.80 -3.28 -2.68
N ALA A 32 12.77 -2.53 -3.79
CA ALA A 32 12.11 -1.23 -3.82
C ALA A 32 10.62 -1.50 -3.59
N THR A 33 10.20 -1.48 -2.34
CA THR A 33 8.79 -1.48 -1.96
C THR A 33 8.21 -0.17 -2.46
N ALA A 34 7.39 -0.24 -3.51
CA ALA A 34 6.77 0.91 -4.16
C ALA A 34 5.60 1.51 -3.36
N HIS A 35 5.40 1.11 -2.11
CA HIS A 35 4.65 1.90 -1.16
C HIS A 35 5.58 2.99 -0.64
N HIS A 36 5.04 4.21 -0.46
CA HIS A 36 5.66 5.18 0.42
C HIS A 36 5.80 4.46 1.77
N ASN A 37 6.90 3.76 1.91
CA ASN A 37 7.25 3.24 3.21
C ASN A 37 7.64 4.49 4.03
N TRP A 38 6.63 5.09 4.67
CA TRP A 38 6.87 6.24 5.55
C TRP A 38 8.07 5.98 6.49
N ALA A 39 8.29 4.73 6.87
CA ALA A 39 9.46 4.31 7.64
C ALA A 39 10.80 4.46 6.89
N SER A 40 10.80 4.61 5.56
CA SER A 40 12.02 4.97 4.81
C SER A 40 12.33 6.46 4.85
N ILE A 41 11.31 7.28 5.06
CA ILE A 41 11.40 8.73 5.13
C ILE A 41 11.57 9.18 6.59
N TYR A 42 10.80 8.56 7.50
CA TYR A 42 10.73 8.90 8.90
C TYR A 42 11.42 7.84 9.76
N ASP A 43 12.09 8.29 10.80
CA ASP A 43 12.81 7.41 11.72
C ASP A 43 11.90 6.98 12.87
N THR A 44 11.40 5.75 12.82
CA THR A 44 10.50 5.19 13.83
C THR A 44 11.13 5.01 15.21
N GLU A 45 12.46 5.11 15.29
CA GLU A 45 13.21 5.03 16.55
C GLU A 45 13.54 6.43 17.11
N SER A 46 13.29 7.48 16.30
CA SER A 46 13.56 8.88 16.67
C SER A 46 12.26 9.64 16.87
N ASP A 47 11.77 9.60 18.09
CA ASP A 47 10.56 10.32 18.51
C ASP A 47 10.84 11.81 18.77
N ILE A 48 9.89 12.66 18.45
CA ILE A 48 9.93 14.10 18.68
C ILE A 48 8.61 14.59 19.24
N GLU A 49 8.67 15.55 20.14
CA GLU A 49 7.52 16.32 20.60
C GLU A 49 7.82 17.81 20.44
N ILE A 50 6.87 18.55 19.88
CA ILE A 50 6.91 20.01 19.74
C ILE A 50 5.64 20.62 20.31
N GLU A 51 5.73 21.86 20.76
CA GLU A 51 4.57 22.70 21.08
C GLU A 51 4.53 23.84 20.05
N GLY A 52 3.37 24.07 19.45
CA GLY A 52 3.22 25.09 18.42
C GLY A 52 1.76 25.49 18.20
N VAL A 53 1.58 26.42 17.29
CA VAL A 53 0.27 26.90 16.87
C VAL A 53 -0.04 26.35 15.49
N ILE A 54 -1.23 25.78 15.27
CA ILE A 54 -1.64 25.30 13.95
C ILE A 54 -1.65 26.48 12.97
N ASN A 55 -0.80 26.44 11.97
CA ASN A 55 -0.65 27.46 10.94
C ASN A 55 -1.50 27.15 9.70
N SER A 56 -1.54 25.88 9.27
CA SER A 56 -2.38 25.44 8.16
C SER A 56 -2.86 24.01 8.35
N ILE A 57 -3.98 23.69 7.72
CA ILE A 57 -4.60 22.38 7.67
C ILE A 57 -4.82 22.07 6.20
N ASP A 58 -4.22 20.96 5.73
CA ASP A 58 -4.44 20.37 4.42
C ASP A 58 -5.12 19.02 4.63
N TRP A 59 -6.46 19.01 4.63
CA TRP A 59 -7.30 17.86 4.95
C TRP A 59 -7.75 17.14 3.70
N GLN A 60 -6.80 16.46 3.04
CA GLN A 60 -7.05 15.75 1.79
C GLN A 60 -6.30 14.42 1.70
N ASN A 61 -6.74 13.54 0.79
CA ASN A 61 -5.99 12.35 0.44
C ASN A 61 -4.82 12.73 -0.51
N PRO A 62 -3.73 11.95 -0.54
CA PRO A 62 -3.55 10.67 0.15
C PRO A 62 -3.15 10.79 1.62
N HIS A 63 -2.74 11.95 2.09
CA HIS A 63 -2.24 12.19 3.44
C HIS A 63 -2.67 13.55 3.96
N VAL A 64 -3.26 13.57 5.15
CA VAL A 64 -3.52 14.81 5.86
C VAL A 64 -2.20 15.43 6.27
N ARG A 65 -2.06 16.74 6.01
CA ARG A 65 -0.88 17.53 6.38
C ARG A 65 -1.28 18.71 7.22
N LEU A 66 -0.47 19.02 8.20
CA LEU A 66 -0.60 20.21 9.04
C LEU A 66 0.73 20.95 9.06
N SER A 67 0.70 22.26 9.25
CA SER A 67 1.90 23.01 9.62
C SER A 67 1.69 23.71 10.95
N PHE A 68 2.80 23.92 11.68
CA PHE A 68 2.81 24.49 13.01
C PHE A 68 3.87 25.58 13.11
N ILE A 69 3.52 26.71 13.74
CA ILE A 69 4.51 27.73 14.14
C ILE A 69 4.99 27.35 15.55
N VAL A 70 6.27 27.08 15.66
CA VAL A 70 6.96 26.80 16.93
C VAL A 70 7.76 28.05 17.32
N ASP A 71 7.84 28.36 18.61
CA ASP A 71 8.49 29.54 19.14
C ASP A 71 7.98 30.86 18.51
N GLU A 72 6.68 30.95 18.29
CA GLU A 72 5.97 32.05 17.66
C GLU A 72 6.34 33.40 18.29
N GLY A 73 6.68 34.37 17.44
CA GLY A 73 7.07 35.74 17.87
C GLY A 73 8.45 35.87 18.47
N THR A 74 9.28 34.84 18.40
CA THR A 74 10.66 34.84 18.83
C THR A 74 11.66 34.88 17.67
N LEU A 75 12.97 35.05 17.94
CA LEU A 75 14.01 34.95 16.92
C LEU A 75 14.22 33.50 16.43
N ASP A 76 13.74 32.52 17.18
CA ASP A 76 13.87 31.10 16.89
C ASP A 76 12.60 30.51 16.25
N GLU A 77 11.67 31.37 15.83
CA GLU A 77 10.43 30.96 15.16
C GLU A 77 10.69 30.03 13.96
N LYS A 78 10.04 28.88 13.95
CA LYS A 78 10.16 27.88 12.89
C LYS A 78 8.79 27.34 12.49
N ILE A 79 8.67 27.00 11.22
CA ILE A 79 7.52 26.27 10.71
C ILE A 79 7.88 24.79 10.59
N TYR A 80 7.15 23.98 11.33
CA TYR A 80 7.19 22.52 11.17
C TYR A 80 6.06 22.08 10.24
N THR A 81 6.37 21.16 9.35
CA THR A 81 5.37 20.46 8.51
C THR A 81 5.16 19.05 9.05
N THR A 82 3.96 18.53 8.86
CA THR A 82 3.67 17.16 9.26
C THR A 82 2.91 16.42 8.16
N GLU A 83 3.11 15.12 8.12
CA GLU A 83 2.30 14.19 7.35
C GLU A 83 1.66 13.19 8.30
N SER A 84 0.43 12.73 7.99
CA SER A 84 -0.28 11.75 8.77
C SER A 84 -1.02 10.75 7.85
N ASN A 85 -2.01 10.05 8.38
CA ASN A 85 -2.81 9.09 7.61
C ASN A 85 -3.73 9.79 6.58
N SER A 86 -4.31 9.00 5.68
CA SER A 86 -5.32 9.47 4.73
C SER A 86 -6.61 9.90 5.44
N VAL A 87 -7.34 10.81 4.83
CA VAL A 87 -8.67 11.22 5.30
C VAL A 87 -9.58 10.02 5.52
N ALA A 88 -9.60 9.08 4.57
CA ALA A 88 -10.39 7.86 4.68
C ALA A 88 -10.04 7.01 5.92
N ALA A 89 -8.77 6.90 6.27
CA ALA A 89 -8.33 6.20 7.47
C ALA A 89 -8.76 6.94 8.74
N LEU A 90 -8.60 8.25 8.76
CA LEU A 90 -8.94 9.10 9.92
C LEU A 90 -10.45 9.13 10.16
N THR A 91 -11.27 9.25 9.12
CA THR A 91 -12.73 9.23 9.22
C THR A 91 -13.24 7.93 9.85
N ARG A 92 -12.66 6.77 9.50
CA ARG A 92 -12.98 5.49 10.15
C ARG A 92 -12.66 5.47 11.64
N MET A 93 -11.69 6.27 12.05
CA MET A 93 -11.31 6.44 13.45
C MET A 93 -12.16 7.51 14.16
N ASN A 94 -13.18 8.09 13.50
CA ASN A 94 -13.96 9.25 13.94
C ASN A 94 -13.10 10.49 14.21
N ILE A 95 -12.04 10.65 13.42
CA ILE A 95 -11.19 11.85 13.41
C ILE A 95 -11.57 12.64 12.17
N THR A 96 -12.02 13.88 12.36
CA THR A 96 -12.48 14.77 11.30
C THR A 96 -11.78 16.13 11.39
N GLU A 97 -11.83 16.90 10.31
CA GLU A 97 -11.20 18.23 10.24
C GLU A 97 -11.73 19.19 11.31
N GLU A 98 -13.01 19.09 11.66
CA GLU A 98 -13.68 19.97 12.65
C GLU A 98 -13.06 19.87 14.05
N LEU A 99 -12.26 18.85 14.32
CA LEU A 99 -11.51 18.76 15.58
C LEU A 99 -10.33 19.74 15.65
N LEU A 100 -9.96 20.33 14.53
CA LEU A 100 -8.78 21.16 14.36
C LEU A 100 -9.20 22.59 13.95
N ALA A 101 -8.44 23.58 14.40
CA ALA A 101 -8.62 24.96 13.98
C ALA A 101 -7.27 25.67 13.87
N VAL A 102 -7.07 26.41 12.78
CA VAL A 102 -5.91 27.29 12.62
C VAL A 102 -5.88 28.30 13.76
N GLY A 103 -4.69 28.58 14.29
CA GLY A 103 -4.48 29.44 15.45
C GLY A 103 -4.57 28.70 16.80
N THR A 104 -4.90 27.41 16.81
CA THR A 104 -4.95 26.63 18.06
C THR A 104 -3.54 26.21 18.48
N ARG A 105 -3.18 26.48 19.76
CA ARG A 105 -1.93 25.98 20.35
C ARG A 105 -2.10 24.53 20.76
N VAL A 106 -1.17 23.68 20.31
CA VAL A 106 -1.22 22.23 20.50
C VAL A 106 0.16 21.66 20.82
N ARG A 107 0.19 20.46 21.37
CA ARG A 107 1.41 19.64 21.41
C ARG A 107 1.30 18.55 20.37
N VAL A 108 2.37 18.36 19.59
CA VAL A 108 2.42 17.38 18.49
C VAL A 108 3.57 16.43 18.73
N ALA A 109 3.33 15.15 18.53
CA ALA A 109 4.39 14.15 18.62
C ALA A 109 4.33 13.16 17.45
N GLY A 110 5.50 12.62 17.13
CA GLY A 110 5.63 11.66 16.04
C GLY A 110 7.08 11.36 15.73
N TYR A 111 7.33 10.87 14.52
CA TYR A 111 8.65 10.44 14.08
C TYR A 111 9.35 11.51 13.25
N ARG A 112 10.66 11.70 13.49
CA ARG A 112 11.48 12.66 12.74
C ARG A 112 11.67 12.22 11.30
N ASN A 113 11.64 13.18 10.39
CA ASN A 113 12.13 12.95 9.02
C ASN A 113 13.66 12.75 9.05
N ARG A 114 14.16 11.76 8.30
CA ARG A 114 15.60 11.41 8.23
C ARG A 114 16.46 12.46 7.54
N SER A 115 15.85 13.35 6.75
CA SER A 115 16.54 14.31 5.88
C SER A 115 16.14 15.75 6.14
N ARG A 116 15.08 15.99 6.90
CA ARG A 116 14.52 17.32 7.20
C ARG A 116 14.24 17.45 8.69
N ASP A 117 14.82 18.47 9.30
CA ASP A 117 14.67 18.71 10.74
C ASP A 117 13.33 19.38 11.12
N ASP A 118 12.62 19.90 10.12
CA ASP A 118 11.37 20.64 10.23
C ASP A 118 10.14 19.84 9.77
N ASP A 119 10.27 18.51 9.64
CA ASP A 119 9.21 17.64 9.14
C ASP A 119 9.03 16.42 10.04
N ILE A 120 7.76 16.08 10.33
CA ILE A 120 7.40 15.06 11.30
C ILE A 120 6.29 14.17 10.69
N PHE A 121 6.41 12.85 10.84
CA PHE A 121 5.25 11.97 10.67
C PHE A 121 4.43 12.00 11.96
N MET A 122 3.33 12.73 11.92
CA MET A 122 2.50 13.00 13.09
C MET A 122 1.68 11.79 13.52
N ASN A 123 1.91 11.34 14.76
CA ASN A 123 1.17 10.25 15.37
C ASN A 123 0.13 10.74 16.38
N HIS A 124 0.45 11.85 17.09
CA HIS A 124 -0.30 12.33 18.23
C HIS A 124 -0.43 13.86 18.19
N LEU A 125 -1.59 14.36 18.59
CA LEU A 125 -1.84 15.78 18.78
C LEU A 125 -2.68 15.99 20.04
N LEU A 126 -2.16 16.76 21.01
CA LEU A 126 -2.88 17.12 22.22
C LEU A 126 -3.52 18.50 22.07
N LEU A 127 -4.83 18.53 22.16
CA LEU A 127 -5.64 19.76 22.13
C LEU A 127 -5.60 20.49 23.48
N PRO A 128 -5.87 21.81 23.52
CA PRO A 128 -6.00 22.57 24.76
C PRO A 128 -7.09 22.06 25.72
N SER A 129 -8.06 21.32 25.17
CA SER A 129 -9.12 20.67 25.94
C SER A 129 -8.66 19.44 26.72
N ASN A 130 -7.36 19.16 26.76
CA ASN A 130 -6.77 17.95 27.31
C ASN A 130 -7.32 16.67 26.65
N ARG A 131 -7.54 16.71 25.35
CA ARG A 131 -7.94 15.55 24.53
C ARG A 131 -6.86 15.27 23.51
N GLU A 132 -6.47 14.00 23.40
CA GLU A 132 -5.46 13.52 22.48
C GLU A 132 -6.11 12.94 21.22
N ILE A 133 -5.67 13.40 20.05
CA ILE A 133 -5.97 12.79 18.77
C ILE A 133 -4.82 11.83 18.43
N VAL A 134 -5.14 10.54 18.26
CA VAL A 134 -4.16 9.52 17.86
C VAL A 134 -4.35 9.24 16.36
N PHE A 135 -3.46 9.79 15.53
CA PHE A 135 -3.54 9.71 14.07
C PHE A 135 -3.06 8.38 13.50
N LEU A 136 -2.14 7.69 14.19
CA LEU A 136 -1.63 6.40 13.73
C LEU A 136 -2.39 5.27 14.44
N ARG A 137 -3.02 4.39 13.64
CA ARG A 137 -3.86 3.29 14.15
C ARG A 137 -3.16 2.34 15.11
N THR A 138 -1.86 2.17 14.95
CA THR A 138 -1.02 1.27 15.76
C THR A 138 -0.37 1.96 16.95
N ALA A 139 -0.56 3.28 17.11
CA ALA A 139 0.02 4.01 18.21
C ALA A 139 -0.82 3.90 19.49
N GLU A 140 -0.15 3.69 20.60
CA GLU A 140 -0.76 3.81 21.92
C GLU A 140 -0.84 5.29 22.33
N PRO A 141 -1.81 5.69 23.16
CA PRO A 141 -1.91 7.05 23.65
C PRO A 141 -0.61 7.51 24.30
N ARG A 142 -0.14 8.71 23.91
CA ARG A 142 1.11 9.28 24.44
C ARG A 142 0.92 9.96 25.78
N TRP A 143 -0.23 10.61 25.97
CA TRP A 143 -0.56 11.36 27.19
C TRP A 143 -1.69 10.63 27.95
N PRO A 144 -1.34 9.74 28.91
CA PRO A 144 -2.31 8.86 29.56
C PRO A 144 -3.41 9.61 30.33
N GLU A 145 -3.10 10.85 30.79
CA GLU A 145 -4.06 11.70 31.51
C GLU A 145 -5.04 12.45 30.59
N ALA A 146 -4.83 12.38 29.27
CA ALA A 146 -5.67 13.04 28.29
C ALA A 146 -6.86 12.16 27.90
N GLY A 147 -8.00 12.80 27.64
CA GLY A 147 -9.13 12.13 27.03
C GLY A 147 -8.82 11.80 25.56
N ARG A 148 -9.06 10.56 25.12
CA ARG A 148 -8.78 10.11 23.77
C ARG A 148 -9.83 10.54 22.76
N ILE A 149 -9.40 10.97 21.57
CA ILE A 149 -10.20 11.11 20.36
C ILE A 149 -9.72 10.09 19.34
N GLY A 150 -10.64 9.44 18.69
CA GLY A 150 -10.38 8.39 17.71
C GLY A 150 -10.66 7.00 18.25
N ASN A 151 -11.24 6.17 17.40
CA ASN A 151 -11.54 4.78 17.71
C ASN A 151 -10.52 3.87 17.04
N THR A 152 -9.44 3.58 17.76
CA THR A 152 -8.40 2.66 17.27
C THR A 152 -8.82 1.19 17.34
N ASP A 153 -9.84 0.84 18.13
CA ASP A 153 -10.32 -0.55 18.20
C ASP A 153 -10.92 -0.99 16.88
N ARG A 154 -11.67 -0.12 16.20
CA ARG A 154 -12.11 -0.36 14.81
C ARG A 154 -10.94 -0.40 13.82
N ALA A 155 -9.89 0.34 14.06
CA ALA A 155 -8.71 0.34 13.23
C ALA A 155 -7.88 -0.95 13.38
N HIS A 156 -7.94 -1.60 14.54
CA HIS A 156 -7.28 -2.88 14.79
C HIS A 156 -8.11 -4.09 14.36
N GLY A 157 -9.27 -3.86 13.70
CA GLY A 157 -10.17 -4.96 13.31
C GLY A 157 -10.72 -5.74 14.50
N ARG A 158 -10.63 -5.19 15.73
CA ARG A 158 -11.32 -5.75 16.88
C ARG A 158 -12.81 -5.43 16.72
N VAL A 159 -13.49 -6.37 16.16
CA VAL A 159 -14.93 -6.38 16.08
C VAL A 159 -15.46 -6.47 17.51
N VAL A 160 -16.03 -5.41 18.02
CA VAL A 160 -16.92 -5.48 19.18
C VAL A 160 -18.03 -6.45 18.79
N GLU A 161 -18.21 -7.53 19.54
CA GLU A 161 -19.21 -8.60 19.42
C GLU A 161 -20.28 -8.33 18.33
N GLU A 162 -19.93 -8.48 17.06
CA GLU A 162 -20.82 -8.20 15.97
C GLU A 162 -21.50 -9.49 15.52
N ASP A 163 -22.75 -9.32 15.10
CA ASP A 163 -23.60 -10.42 14.66
C ASP A 163 -23.06 -11.04 13.36
N PHE A 164 -22.15 -11.99 13.51
CA PHE A 164 -21.59 -12.78 12.40
C PHE A 164 -22.62 -13.64 11.67
N SER A 165 -23.89 -13.66 12.11
CA SER A 165 -24.97 -14.28 11.36
C SER A 165 -25.26 -13.59 10.03
N LYS A 166 -24.76 -12.36 9.86
CA LYS A 166 -24.91 -11.54 8.65
C LYS A 166 -23.74 -11.65 7.67
N ARG A 167 -22.87 -12.64 7.83
CA ARG A 167 -21.77 -12.85 6.87
C ARG A 167 -22.28 -13.02 5.44
N PRO A 168 -21.58 -12.48 4.45
CA PRO A 168 -21.99 -12.62 3.07
C PRO A 168 -21.95 -14.09 2.64
N THR A 169 -22.90 -14.51 1.85
CA THR A 169 -22.94 -15.88 1.28
C THR A 169 -22.22 -15.96 -0.07
N SER A 170 -21.71 -14.85 -0.56
CA SER A 170 -20.98 -14.72 -1.82
C SER A 170 -19.87 -13.69 -1.70
N ILE A 171 -19.05 -13.56 -2.73
CA ILE A 171 -18.00 -12.54 -2.80
C ILE A 171 -18.55 -11.11 -2.95
N PHE A 172 -19.82 -10.96 -3.31
CA PHE A 172 -20.45 -9.65 -3.59
C PHE A 172 -20.83 -8.95 -2.30
N ALA A 173 -19.86 -8.25 -1.72
CA ALA A 173 -19.97 -7.50 -0.48
C ALA A 173 -18.90 -6.41 -0.41
N VAL A 174 -18.88 -5.65 0.70
CA VAL A 174 -17.78 -4.78 1.05
C VAL A 174 -16.79 -5.54 1.92
N TRP A 175 -15.53 -5.47 1.54
CA TRP A 175 -14.42 -6.17 2.17
C TRP A 175 -13.39 -5.17 2.68
N ASN A 176 -12.97 -5.30 3.92
CA ASN A 176 -12.08 -4.34 4.57
C ASN A 176 -10.69 -4.93 4.81
N THR A 177 -9.67 -4.10 4.79
CA THR A 177 -8.30 -4.49 5.14
C THR A 177 -8.12 -4.46 6.64
N ILE A 178 -7.57 -5.55 7.21
CA ILE A 178 -7.13 -5.60 8.60
C ILE A 178 -5.65 -5.31 8.66
N PHE A 179 -5.30 -4.20 9.26
CA PHE A 179 -3.90 -3.83 9.42
C PHE A 179 -3.23 -4.67 10.52
N GLY A 180 -2.00 -5.10 10.24
CA GLY A 180 -1.21 -5.90 11.18
C GLY A 180 -1.55 -7.39 11.21
N ALA A 181 -2.60 -7.85 10.53
CA ALA A 181 -2.87 -9.27 10.39
C ALA A 181 -1.93 -9.89 9.35
N GLU A 182 -1.28 -10.99 9.71
CA GLU A 182 -0.37 -11.70 8.81
C GLU A 182 -1.10 -12.11 7.51
N GLY A 183 -0.51 -11.79 6.36
CA GLY A 183 -1.05 -12.08 5.03
C GLY A 183 -2.17 -11.17 4.56
N SER A 184 -2.75 -10.30 5.40
CA SER A 184 -3.77 -9.33 4.96
C SER A 184 -3.17 -8.22 4.11
N HIS A 185 -1.90 -7.96 4.28
CA HIS A 185 -1.17 -6.90 3.63
C HIS A 185 0.28 -7.34 3.37
N GLN A 186 0.45 -8.25 2.45
CA GLN A 186 1.78 -8.52 1.92
C GLN A 186 2.19 -7.36 1.02
N ALA A 187 3.45 -6.93 1.13
CA ALA A 187 4.01 -6.02 0.15
C ALA A 187 3.88 -6.66 -1.23
N LEU A 188 2.94 -6.16 -2.03
CA LEU A 188 2.75 -6.68 -3.37
C LEU A 188 3.99 -6.37 -4.20
N ARG A 189 4.41 -7.35 -4.97
CA ARG A 189 5.47 -7.14 -5.96
C ARG A 189 4.86 -6.40 -7.14
N PHE A 190 5.46 -5.28 -7.51
CA PHE A 190 5.09 -4.54 -8.70
C PHE A 190 6.17 -4.76 -9.75
N PRO A 191 5.79 -4.95 -11.02
CA PRO A 191 6.77 -5.09 -12.09
C PRO A 191 7.68 -3.87 -12.11
N GLN A 192 8.97 -4.10 -12.29
CA GLN A 192 9.93 -3.05 -12.60
C GLN A 192 9.68 -2.61 -14.04
N GLY A 193 9.55 -1.31 -14.28
CA GLY A 193 9.30 -0.81 -15.62
C GLY A 193 8.60 0.56 -15.63
N GLU A 194 8.39 1.09 -16.82
CA GLU A 194 7.83 2.43 -17.04
C GLU A 194 6.31 2.50 -16.90
N PHE A 195 5.67 1.45 -16.38
CA PHE A 195 4.24 1.44 -16.18
C PHE A 195 3.80 2.60 -15.29
N ASN A 196 2.94 3.42 -15.85
CA ASN A 196 2.32 4.55 -15.18
C ASN A 196 3.32 5.56 -14.59
N ILE A 197 4.10 6.17 -15.47
CA ILE A 197 5.03 7.27 -15.14
C ILE A 197 4.27 8.42 -14.45
N GLU A 198 3.04 8.73 -14.90
CA GLU A 198 2.21 9.78 -14.32
C GLU A 198 1.87 9.52 -12.86
N TYR A 199 1.50 8.28 -12.52
CA TYR A 199 1.24 7.89 -11.12
C TYR A 199 2.49 8.02 -10.25
N ARG A 200 3.67 7.61 -10.76
CA ARG A 200 4.93 7.76 -10.02
C ARG A 200 5.31 9.22 -9.84
N ALA A 201 5.17 10.02 -10.88
CA ALA A 201 5.43 11.46 -10.81
C ALA A 201 4.45 12.14 -9.85
N GLY A 202 3.16 11.80 -9.94
CA GLY A 202 2.13 12.31 -9.05
C GLY A 202 2.40 11.96 -7.58
N ARG A 203 2.80 10.75 -7.27
CA ARG A 203 3.21 10.36 -5.91
C ARG A 203 4.40 11.16 -5.41
N ALA A 204 5.40 11.40 -6.25
CA ALA A 204 6.59 12.16 -5.87
C ALA A 204 6.27 13.64 -5.60
N THR A 205 5.25 14.18 -6.26
CA THR A 205 4.82 15.59 -6.15
C THR A 205 3.61 15.77 -5.22
N GLY A 206 3.00 14.68 -4.71
CA GLY A 206 1.76 14.73 -3.94
C GLY A 206 0.51 14.90 -4.79
N ASN A 207 0.60 14.79 -6.12
CA ASN A 207 -0.53 14.90 -7.02
C ASN A 207 -1.45 13.66 -6.98
N CYS A 208 -2.72 13.87 -7.31
CA CYS A 208 -3.76 12.83 -7.31
C CYS A 208 -3.77 11.97 -8.58
N ALA A 209 -2.61 11.50 -9.05
CA ALA A 209 -2.56 10.57 -10.16
C ALA A 209 -3.08 9.19 -9.73
N ALA A 210 -4.20 8.78 -10.30
CA ALA A 210 -4.83 7.52 -9.96
C ALA A 210 -3.98 6.30 -10.39
N PRO A 211 -3.90 5.25 -9.55
CA PRO A 211 -3.09 4.07 -9.83
C PRO A 211 -3.67 3.21 -10.96
N ASP A 212 -2.85 2.32 -11.50
CA ASP A 212 -3.29 1.21 -12.33
C ASP A 212 -4.02 0.13 -11.50
N THR A 213 -4.66 -0.81 -12.19
CA THR A 213 -5.47 -1.88 -11.58
C THR A 213 -4.71 -2.64 -10.49
N TRP A 214 -3.50 -3.12 -10.75
CA TRP A 214 -2.78 -3.94 -9.77
C TRP A 214 -2.32 -3.15 -8.55
N ARG A 215 -2.04 -1.84 -8.69
CA ARG A 215 -1.73 -0.98 -7.55
C ARG A 215 -2.95 -0.62 -6.74
N ALA A 216 -4.09 -0.36 -7.40
CA ALA A 216 -5.36 -0.12 -6.71
C ALA A 216 -5.75 -1.34 -5.86
N MET A 217 -5.66 -2.54 -6.44
CA MET A 217 -5.96 -3.79 -5.72
C MET A 217 -4.94 -4.12 -4.63
N GLY A 218 -3.71 -3.64 -4.77
CA GLY A 218 -2.65 -3.80 -3.76
C GLY A 218 -2.74 -2.86 -2.57
N ALA A 219 -3.48 -1.77 -2.69
CA ALA A 219 -3.57 -0.76 -1.64
C ALA A 219 -4.34 -1.27 -0.41
N PRO A 220 -4.01 -0.77 0.79
CA PRO A 220 -4.63 -1.21 2.04
C PRO A 220 -5.96 -0.50 2.31
N TYR A 221 -6.84 -0.54 1.35
CA TYR A 221 -8.17 0.08 1.40
C TYR A 221 -9.28 -0.96 1.21
N PRO A 222 -10.50 -0.65 1.65
CA PRO A 222 -11.66 -1.47 1.33
C PRO A 222 -11.90 -1.61 -0.16
N ILE A 223 -12.54 -2.71 -0.51
CA ILE A 223 -13.11 -2.92 -1.85
C ILE A 223 -14.55 -3.37 -1.74
N GLN A 224 -15.33 -3.09 -2.75
CA GLN A 224 -16.68 -3.60 -2.94
C GLN A 224 -16.78 -4.33 -4.27
N LEU A 225 -17.37 -5.52 -4.25
CA LEU A 225 -17.75 -6.24 -5.45
C LEU A 225 -19.27 -6.19 -5.59
N ILE A 226 -19.76 -5.80 -6.76
CA ILE A 226 -21.17 -5.63 -7.05
C ILE A 226 -21.50 -6.46 -8.29
N ASP A 227 -22.48 -7.39 -8.15
CA ASP A 227 -23.01 -8.16 -9.26
C ASP A 227 -24.12 -7.35 -9.95
N ASN A 228 -23.91 -7.01 -11.22
CA ASN A 228 -24.88 -6.32 -12.07
C ASN A 228 -25.48 -7.24 -13.14
N GLY A 229 -25.25 -8.56 -13.04
CA GLY A 229 -25.66 -9.55 -14.04
C GLY A 229 -24.64 -9.70 -15.16
N ASP A 230 -24.70 -8.87 -16.17
CA ASP A 230 -23.78 -8.92 -17.32
C ASP A 230 -22.39 -8.35 -17.01
N THR A 231 -22.26 -7.66 -15.91
CA THR A 231 -20.98 -7.09 -15.43
C THR A 231 -20.83 -7.30 -13.93
N VAL A 232 -19.57 -7.31 -13.48
CA VAL A 232 -19.22 -7.15 -12.07
C VAL A 232 -18.46 -5.85 -11.92
N THR A 233 -18.93 -4.98 -11.04
CA THR A 233 -18.18 -3.78 -10.65
C THR A 233 -17.25 -4.14 -9.51
N ILE A 234 -15.97 -3.80 -9.66
CA ILE A 234 -14.96 -3.82 -8.59
C ILE A 234 -14.66 -2.36 -8.23
N HIS A 235 -15.14 -1.92 -7.09
CA HIS A 235 -14.89 -0.58 -6.56
C HIS A 235 -13.85 -0.67 -5.45
N ALA A 236 -12.64 -0.24 -5.73
CA ALA A 236 -11.60 -0.06 -4.73
C ALA A 236 -11.62 1.39 -4.24
N GLU A 237 -11.72 1.59 -2.93
CA GLU A 237 -11.72 2.93 -2.32
C GLU A 237 -10.48 3.75 -2.71
N HIS A 238 -9.35 3.10 -2.92
CA HIS A 238 -8.12 3.78 -3.31
C HIS A 238 -8.27 4.52 -4.64
N PHE A 239 -8.31 5.85 -4.58
CA PHE A 239 -8.56 6.77 -5.70
C PHE A 239 -9.90 6.54 -6.41
N ASP A 240 -10.93 6.11 -5.69
CA ASP A 240 -12.25 5.78 -6.26
C ASP A 240 -12.14 4.93 -7.53
N THR A 241 -11.25 3.92 -7.47
CA THR A 241 -10.98 3.11 -8.64
C THR A 241 -12.15 2.16 -8.90
N ILE A 242 -12.94 2.50 -9.91
CA ILE A 242 -14.10 1.71 -10.35
C ILE A 242 -13.72 0.98 -11.64
N ARG A 243 -13.81 -0.35 -11.60
CA ARG A 243 -13.51 -1.21 -12.73
C ARG A 243 -14.70 -2.11 -13.05
N GLU A 244 -15.06 -2.15 -14.32
CA GLU A 244 -16.10 -3.01 -14.84
C GLU A 244 -15.50 -4.28 -15.42
N VAL A 245 -15.96 -5.44 -14.98
CA VAL A 245 -15.60 -6.75 -15.50
C VAL A 245 -16.78 -7.29 -16.31
N ARG A 246 -16.62 -7.49 -17.60
CA ARG A 246 -17.66 -8.01 -18.50
C ARG A 246 -17.76 -9.51 -18.32
N MET A 247 -18.96 -9.99 -17.99
CA MET A 247 -19.20 -11.39 -17.70
C MET A 247 -19.62 -12.17 -18.93
N GLY A 248 -19.23 -13.46 -18.98
CA GLY A 248 -19.64 -14.37 -20.06
C GLY A 248 -18.96 -14.15 -21.41
N ILE A 249 -18.05 -13.22 -21.52
CA ILE A 249 -17.23 -13.02 -22.71
C ILE A 249 -16.09 -14.04 -22.71
N PRO A 250 -15.79 -14.71 -23.83
CA PRO A 250 -14.66 -15.63 -23.89
C PRO A 250 -13.34 -14.96 -23.50
N HIS A 251 -12.49 -15.71 -22.81
CA HIS A 251 -11.16 -15.25 -22.38
C HIS A 251 -10.25 -14.80 -23.53
N ASP A 252 -10.59 -15.23 -24.75
CA ASP A 252 -9.82 -14.96 -25.97
C ASP A 252 -10.27 -13.68 -26.68
N ASP A 253 -11.22 -12.93 -26.10
CA ASP A 253 -11.59 -11.62 -26.65
C ASP A 253 -10.36 -10.71 -26.59
N PRO A 254 -9.84 -10.26 -27.76
CA PRO A 254 -8.63 -9.47 -27.84
C PRO A 254 -8.86 -8.00 -27.44
N GLY A 255 -9.99 -7.70 -26.78
CA GLY A 255 -10.25 -6.36 -26.28
C GLY A 255 -9.05 -5.84 -25.47
N THR A 256 -8.53 -4.69 -25.87
CA THR A 256 -7.48 -3.97 -25.13
C THR A 256 -8.00 -2.59 -24.79
N SER A 257 -7.44 -1.99 -23.77
CA SER A 257 -7.71 -0.60 -23.44
C SER A 257 -6.40 0.10 -23.13
N PRO A 258 -6.17 1.29 -23.68
CA PRO A 258 -5.05 2.12 -23.30
C PRO A 258 -5.24 2.72 -21.89
N ASP A 259 -6.44 2.57 -21.32
CA ASP A 259 -6.71 3.02 -19.97
C ASP A 259 -5.87 2.24 -18.96
N ARG A 260 -5.45 2.94 -17.91
CA ARG A 260 -4.74 2.39 -16.75
C ARG A 260 -5.47 1.20 -16.09
N LEU A 261 -6.78 1.08 -16.28
CA LEU A 261 -7.60 -0.01 -15.73
C LEU A 261 -7.67 -1.23 -16.64
N GLY A 262 -7.32 -1.08 -17.91
CA GLY A 262 -7.35 -2.15 -18.91
C GLY A 262 -8.77 -2.60 -19.28
N TYR A 263 -8.86 -3.58 -20.16
CA TYR A 263 -10.10 -4.24 -20.56
C TYR A 263 -10.28 -5.53 -19.78
N SER A 264 -11.34 -5.61 -18.95
CA SER A 264 -11.56 -6.73 -18.05
C SER A 264 -12.73 -7.60 -18.51
N THR A 265 -12.49 -8.91 -18.61
CA THR A 265 -13.50 -9.95 -18.81
C THR A 265 -13.46 -10.93 -17.65
N GLY A 266 -14.60 -11.56 -17.35
CA GLY A 266 -14.67 -12.46 -16.20
C GLY A 266 -15.69 -13.58 -16.35
N ARG A 267 -15.55 -14.55 -15.46
CA ARG A 267 -16.52 -15.64 -15.31
C ARG A 267 -16.58 -16.11 -13.86
N MET A 268 -17.73 -16.60 -13.46
CA MET A 268 -17.87 -17.32 -12.20
C MET A 268 -17.50 -18.79 -12.39
N ASP A 269 -16.74 -19.33 -11.46
CA ASP A 269 -16.35 -20.73 -11.41
C ASP A 269 -16.41 -21.24 -9.96
N ASN A 270 -17.43 -22.06 -9.66
CA ASN A 270 -17.63 -22.63 -8.32
C ASN A 270 -17.60 -21.57 -7.19
N GLY A 271 -18.28 -20.42 -7.39
CA GLY A 271 -18.35 -19.31 -6.43
C GLY A 271 -17.14 -18.38 -6.42
N ARG A 272 -16.13 -18.65 -7.25
CA ARG A 272 -14.96 -17.77 -7.46
C ARG A 272 -15.19 -16.89 -8.68
N LEU A 273 -14.78 -15.65 -8.60
CA LEU A 273 -14.68 -14.76 -9.75
C LEU A 273 -13.27 -14.84 -10.33
N LEU A 274 -13.19 -15.27 -11.59
CA LEU A 274 -11.94 -15.27 -12.36
C LEU A 274 -11.98 -14.12 -13.36
N VAL A 275 -10.98 -13.26 -13.33
CA VAL A 275 -10.89 -12.07 -14.17
C VAL A 275 -9.62 -12.12 -15.00
N THR A 276 -9.73 -11.75 -16.26
CA THR A 276 -8.60 -11.45 -17.13
C THR A 276 -8.69 -10.01 -17.56
N THR A 277 -7.67 -9.23 -17.26
CA THR A 277 -7.55 -7.84 -17.70
C THR A 277 -6.42 -7.72 -18.69
N THR A 278 -6.71 -7.13 -19.85
CA THR A 278 -5.74 -6.94 -20.93
C THR A 278 -5.45 -5.44 -21.05
N PHE A 279 -4.18 -5.11 -21.06
CA PHE A 279 -3.67 -3.74 -21.26
C PHE A 279 -2.97 -3.67 -22.60
N GLU A 280 -2.99 -2.49 -23.20
CA GLU A 280 -2.18 -2.22 -24.38
C GLU A 280 -0.70 -2.28 -24.02
N GLY A 281 0.08 -2.99 -24.84
CA GLY A 281 1.54 -3.07 -24.77
C GLY A 281 2.14 -2.59 -26.08
N SER A 282 3.45 -2.33 -26.12
CA SER A 282 4.11 -1.83 -27.33
C SER A 282 4.11 -2.87 -28.46
N ASP A 283 4.42 -4.12 -28.15
CA ASP A 283 4.51 -5.22 -29.13
C ASP A 283 3.50 -6.34 -28.86
N SER A 284 3.10 -6.50 -27.60
CA SER A 284 2.17 -7.55 -27.16
C SER A 284 1.34 -7.10 -25.95
N PRO A 285 0.07 -7.53 -25.86
CA PRO A 285 -0.76 -7.17 -24.73
C PRO A 285 -0.21 -7.69 -23.40
N ILE A 286 -0.28 -6.85 -22.38
CA ILE A 286 0.01 -7.24 -21.00
C ILE A 286 -1.27 -7.81 -20.40
N LYS A 287 -1.17 -8.91 -19.67
CA LYS A 287 -2.32 -9.59 -19.07
C LYS A 287 -2.20 -9.69 -17.56
N LEU A 288 -3.28 -9.35 -16.87
CA LEU A 288 -3.46 -9.57 -15.45
C LEU A 288 -4.56 -10.61 -15.25
N TYR A 289 -4.21 -11.72 -14.62
CA TYR A 289 -5.15 -12.75 -14.21
C TYR A 289 -5.42 -12.61 -12.72
N GLU A 290 -6.69 -12.59 -12.34
CA GLU A 290 -7.09 -12.37 -10.97
C GLU A 290 -8.13 -13.42 -10.54
N THR A 291 -8.07 -13.80 -9.28
CA THR A 291 -9.07 -14.68 -8.66
C THR A 291 -9.53 -14.06 -7.34
N PHE A 292 -10.85 -14.01 -7.17
CA PHE A 292 -11.52 -13.64 -5.92
C PHE A 292 -12.27 -14.85 -5.40
N GLU A 293 -11.98 -15.25 -4.16
CA GLU A 293 -12.54 -16.47 -3.56
C GLU A 293 -12.97 -16.20 -2.11
N LEU A 294 -14.20 -16.62 -1.79
CA LEU A 294 -14.73 -16.53 -0.44
C LEU A 294 -14.14 -17.64 0.42
N SER A 295 -13.69 -17.33 1.63
CA SER A 295 -13.27 -18.34 2.61
C SER A 295 -14.45 -19.24 3.01
N ALA A 296 -14.14 -20.47 3.46
CA ALA A 296 -15.15 -21.43 3.88
C ALA A 296 -16.00 -20.95 5.08
N ASP A 297 -15.45 -20.10 5.94
CA ASP A 297 -16.14 -19.48 7.07
C ASP A 297 -16.86 -18.17 6.70
N HIS A 298 -16.80 -17.78 5.43
CA HIS A 298 -17.39 -16.57 4.88
C HIS A 298 -16.88 -15.25 5.51
N ASN A 299 -15.73 -15.29 6.15
CA ASN A 299 -15.17 -14.13 6.83
C ASN A 299 -14.13 -13.38 5.99
N ARG A 300 -13.54 -14.03 4.99
CA ARG A 300 -12.45 -13.46 4.18
C ARG A 300 -12.71 -13.58 2.69
N LEU A 301 -12.25 -12.58 1.97
CA LEU A 301 -12.12 -12.61 0.53
C LEU A 301 -10.63 -12.78 0.19
N PHE A 302 -10.27 -13.94 -0.33
CA PHE A 302 -8.94 -14.20 -0.86
C PHE A 302 -8.81 -13.63 -2.28
N TYR A 303 -7.68 -13.03 -2.54
CA TYR A 303 -7.31 -12.48 -3.83
C TYR A 303 -5.94 -12.99 -4.24
N THR A 304 -5.86 -13.48 -5.47
CA THR A 304 -4.58 -13.78 -6.11
C THR A 304 -4.52 -13.09 -7.46
N SER A 305 -3.35 -12.63 -7.85
CA SER A 305 -3.13 -12.06 -9.16
C SER A 305 -1.81 -12.53 -9.78
N THR A 306 -1.81 -12.66 -11.10
CA THR A 306 -0.61 -12.96 -11.89
C THR A 306 -0.55 -11.99 -13.05
N LEU A 307 0.48 -11.17 -13.08
CA LEU A 307 0.76 -10.24 -14.17
C LEU A 307 1.78 -10.85 -15.12
N LEU A 308 1.40 -10.95 -16.38
CA LEU A 308 2.25 -11.36 -17.48
C LEU A 308 2.57 -10.15 -18.35
N ASN A 309 3.85 -9.82 -18.46
CA ASN A 309 4.34 -8.84 -19.41
C ASN A 309 5.26 -9.55 -20.40
N PRO A 310 4.82 -9.82 -21.65
CA PRO A 310 5.62 -10.50 -22.65
C PRO A 310 6.90 -9.74 -23.07
N GLU A 311 6.91 -8.43 -22.86
CA GLU A 311 8.05 -7.56 -23.19
C GLU A 311 9.12 -7.53 -22.08
N SER A 312 8.79 -8.07 -20.91
CA SER A 312 9.73 -8.18 -19.81
C SER A 312 10.43 -9.53 -19.85
N SER A 313 11.74 -9.53 -19.61
CA SER A 313 12.51 -10.76 -19.36
C SER A 313 12.24 -11.37 -17.99
N ASP A 314 11.47 -10.69 -17.16
CA ASP A 314 11.18 -11.13 -15.80
C ASP A 314 10.14 -12.26 -15.78
N ALA A 315 10.22 -13.08 -14.75
CA ALA A 315 9.18 -14.05 -14.47
C ALA A 315 7.85 -13.34 -14.15
N PRO A 316 6.70 -14.01 -14.38
CA PRO A 316 5.40 -13.47 -14.02
C PRO A 316 5.35 -12.98 -12.57
N THR A 317 4.77 -11.81 -12.36
CA THR A 317 4.61 -11.28 -11.02
C THR A 317 3.35 -11.87 -10.38
N VAL A 318 3.53 -12.64 -9.32
CA VAL A 318 2.42 -13.27 -8.58
C VAL A 318 2.25 -12.59 -7.24
N ASN A 319 1.02 -12.22 -6.92
CA ASN A 319 0.65 -11.61 -5.66
C ASN A 319 -0.55 -12.32 -5.04
N SER A 320 -0.62 -12.27 -3.71
CA SER A 320 -1.79 -12.73 -2.95
C SER A 320 -2.03 -11.82 -1.76
N LYS A 321 -3.30 -11.62 -1.43
CA LYS A 321 -3.73 -10.93 -0.21
C LYS A 321 -5.14 -11.38 0.16
N TRP A 322 -5.66 -10.89 1.27
CA TRP A 322 -7.04 -11.08 1.66
C TRP A 322 -7.59 -9.85 2.37
N TRP A 323 -8.89 -9.72 2.30
CA TRP A 323 -9.68 -8.75 3.08
C TRP A 323 -10.60 -9.51 4.01
N GLU A 324 -11.12 -8.84 5.01
CA GLU A 324 -12.04 -9.41 5.98
C GLU A 324 -13.41 -8.74 5.90
N TYR A 325 -14.45 -9.53 6.12
CA TYR A 325 -15.79 -8.99 6.25
C TYR A 325 -15.91 -8.27 7.58
N GLN A 326 -16.38 -7.03 7.53
CA GLN A 326 -16.72 -6.24 8.70
C GLN A 326 -18.15 -5.71 8.53
N PRO A 327 -19.10 -6.10 9.42
CA PRO A 327 -20.46 -5.56 9.39
C PRO A 327 -20.46 -4.03 9.42
N GLY A 328 -21.25 -3.42 8.52
CA GLY A 328 -21.31 -1.98 8.39
C GLY A 328 -20.10 -1.31 7.71
N ALA A 329 -19.17 -2.10 7.17
CA ALA A 329 -18.11 -1.55 6.33
C ALA A 329 -18.69 -0.93 5.05
N PHE A 330 -18.09 0.14 4.59
CA PHE A 330 -18.47 0.82 3.35
C PHE A 330 -17.22 1.37 2.64
N VAL A 331 -17.33 1.57 1.35
CA VAL A 331 -16.34 2.28 0.56
C VAL A 331 -16.64 3.77 0.66
N GLN A 332 -15.66 4.56 1.03
CA GLN A 332 -15.79 6.02 1.14
C GLN A 332 -15.33 6.69 -0.15
N PRO A 333 -15.87 7.87 -0.48
CA PRO A 333 -15.27 8.73 -1.50
C PRO A 333 -13.79 8.99 -1.17
N TYR A 334 -12.95 8.87 -2.17
CA TYR A 334 -11.53 9.17 -2.05
C TYR A 334 -11.25 10.53 -2.67
N ASP A 335 -11.68 11.59 -1.98
CA ASP A 335 -11.45 12.94 -2.42
C ASP A 335 -9.94 13.21 -2.45
N CYS A 336 -9.42 13.36 -3.64
CA CYS A 336 -8.05 13.74 -3.89
C CYS A 336 -8.09 14.86 -4.94
N SER A 337 -7.88 16.08 -4.53
CA SER A 337 -7.76 17.24 -5.43
C SER A 337 -6.29 17.51 -5.72
N PRO A 338 -5.89 17.75 -6.99
CA PRO A 338 -4.53 18.09 -7.36
C PRO A 338 -4.14 19.49 -6.89
#